data_0c5b23e697848b9c132731c17fdd1731
#
_entry.id   0c5b23e697848b9c132731c17fdd1731
#
_cell.length_a   1.000
_cell.length_b   1.000
_cell.length_c   1.000
_cell.angle_alpha   90.00
_cell.angle_beta   90.00
_cell.angle_gamma   90.00
#
_symmetry.space_group_name_H-M   'P 1'
#
loop_
_entity.id
_entity.type
_entity.pdbx_description
1 polymer ?
#
loop_
_entity_poly.entity_id
_entity_poly.type
_entity_poly.pdbx_seq_one_letter_code
_entity_poly.pdbx_strand_id
1 'polypeptide(L)'
;MPPLTSAALLFDAPWRRFGVVGDSLSAGTGDPTPGYADQGWSDRVANILRRVRPDLRYLNTAENGVTTARTVAGQFDRMLEFAPDLLHLPSGPNDILRRDPDFDMIEKAMRRMYDLAAGTGALLTTFTLGRAYVVPAFPDWSERIRAINAMTRRLAAEYEAVVIDMWDHPFNDRANLLSADRIHFSTSGQAVMATEFVRRLSHQLST
;
A
#
# COMPACT_ATOMS: atom_id res chain seq x y z
N MET A 1 2.01 -7.18 -15.48
CA MET A 1 0.84 -7.76 -16.21
C MET A 1 0.29 -6.71 -17.16
N PRO A 2 -0.14 -7.05 -18.39
CA PRO A 2 -0.73 -6.10 -19.32
C PRO A 2 -2.06 -5.53 -18.78
N PRO A 3 -2.39 -4.24 -19.07
CA PRO A 3 -3.60 -3.60 -18.53
C PRO A 3 -4.93 -4.28 -18.90
N LEU A 4 -5.03 -4.86 -20.09
CA LEU A 4 -6.25 -5.58 -20.51
C LEU A 4 -6.43 -6.89 -19.73
N THR A 5 -5.36 -7.64 -19.51
CA THR A 5 -5.38 -8.85 -18.68
C THR A 5 -5.75 -8.51 -17.24
N SER A 6 -5.20 -7.39 -16.71
CA SER A 6 -5.51 -6.90 -15.36
C SER A 6 -6.99 -6.50 -15.24
N ALA A 7 -7.55 -5.84 -16.24
CA ALA A 7 -8.96 -5.45 -16.26
C ALA A 7 -9.89 -6.68 -16.31
N ALA A 8 -9.52 -7.70 -17.08
CA ALA A 8 -10.30 -8.96 -17.15
C ALA A 8 -10.39 -9.65 -15.77
N LEU A 9 -9.31 -9.61 -14.97
CA LEU A 9 -9.30 -10.17 -13.61
C LEU A 9 -10.23 -9.42 -12.64
N LEU A 10 -10.55 -8.16 -12.91
CA LEU A 10 -11.40 -7.31 -12.08
C LEU A 10 -12.75 -7.00 -12.71
N PHE A 11 -13.20 -7.82 -13.69
CA PHE A 11 -14.43 -7.56 -14.42
C PHE A 11 -15.65 -7.37 -13.51
N ASP A 12 -15.77 -8.19 -12.48
CA ASP A 12 -16.87 -8.14 -11.51
C ASP A 12 -16.61 -7.23 -10.31
N ALA A 13 -15.54 -6.41 -10.34
CA ALA A 13 -15.19 -5.51 -9.24
C ALA A 13 -16.36 -4.57 -8.89
N PRO A 14 -16.85 -4.57 -7.64
CA PRO A 14 -17.99 -3.74 -7.24
C PRO A 14 -17.58 -2.29 -6.93
N TRP A 15 -16.29 -2.05 -6.70
CA TRP A 15 -15.78 -0.78 -6.15
C TRP A 15 -15.93 0.38 -7.12
N ARG A 16 -16.39 1.51 -6.59
CA ARG A 16 -16.60 2.77 -7.31
C ARG A 16 -15.80 3.94 -6.73
N ARG A 17 -15.27 3.77 -5.52
CA ARG A 17 -14.48 4.80 -4.82
C ARG A 17 -13.24 4.17 -4.19
N PHE A 18 -12.12 4.28 -4.90
CA PHE A 18 -10.84 3.79 -4.43
C PHE A 18 -10.10 4.90 -3.69
N GLY A 19 -9.90 4.70 -2.37
CA GLY A 19 -9.14 5.57 -1.49
C GLY A 19 -7.76 5.02 -1.17
N VAL A 20 -6.78 5.90 -1.01
CA VAL A 20 -5.42 5.57 -0.58
C VAL A 20 -4.98 6.60 0.45
N VAL A 21 -4.57 6.15 1.62
CA VAL A 21 -3.88 6.96 2.64
C VAL A 21 -2.48 6.42 2.85
N GLY A 22 -1.58 7.23 3.40
CA GLY A 22 -0.26 6.74 3.79
C GLY A 22 0.87 7.71 3.54
N ASP A 23 2.03 7.13 3.31
CA ASP A 23 3.31 7.79 3.15
C ASP A 23 3.81 7.80 1.69
N SER A 24 5.11 7.99 1.47
CA SER A 24 5.73 8.04 0.15
C SER A 24 5.55 6.76 -0.68
N LEU A 25 5.46 5.58 -0.03
CA LEU A 25 5.21 4.32 -0.74
C LEU A 25 3.78 4.29 -1.30
N SER A 26 2.82 4.85 -0.55
CA SER A 26 1.42 5.01 -0.98
C SER A 26 1.24 6.15 -1.98
N ALA A 27 2.04 7.23 -1.87
CA ALA A 27 2.05 8.33 -2.82
C ALA A 27 2.61 7.93 -4.20
N GLY A 28 3.34 6.82 -4.27
CA GLY A 28 3.95 6.36 -5.52
C GLY A 28 5.27 7.06 -5.84
N THR A 29 5.96 7.60 -4.82
CA THR A 29 7.28 8.24 -4.97
C THR A 29 8.32 7.24 -5.45
N GLY A 30 9.19 7.67 -6.37
CA GLY A 30 10.33 6.87 -6.83
C GLY A 30 10.88 7.30 -8.19
N ASP A 31 11.98 6.66 -8.60
CA ASP A 31 12.71 7.00 -9.81
C ASP A 31 12.08 6.38 -11.07
N PRO A 32 12.16 7.06 -12.21
CA PRO A 32 11.71 6.51 -13.48
C PRO A 32 12.58 5.33 -13.92
N THR A 33 11.96 4.36 -14.57
CA THR A 33 12.63 3.21 -15.22
C THR A 33 12.27 3.22 -16.70
N PRO A 34 13.25 3.16 -17.64
CA PRO A 34 12.97 3.11 -19.06
C PRO A 34 11.97 2.01 -19.43
N GLY A 35 11.00 2.33 -20.27
CA GLY A 35 9.95 1.39 -20.71
C GLY A 35 8.73 1.29 -19.76
N TYR A 36 8.75 1.98 -18.65
CA TYR A 36 7.61 2.06 -17.72
C TYR A 36 7.04 3.48 -17.69
N ALA A 37 5.70 3.59 -17.64
CA ALA A 37 5.05 4.88 -17.45
C ALA A 37 5.40 5.46 -16.07
N ASP A 38 5.54 6.78 -15.99
CA ASP A 38 5.79 7.49 -14.73
C ASP A 38 4.48 7.60 -13.93
N GLN A 39 4.13 6.54 -13.23
CA GLN A 39 2.89 6.41 -12.45
C GLN A 39 3.14 5.57 -11.21
N GLY A 40 2.55 5.98 -10.09
CA GLY A 40 2.48 5.20 -8.87
C GLY A 40 1.66 3.90 -9.04
N TRP A 41 1.85 2.96 -8.13
CA TRP A 41 1.11 1.69 -8.17
C TRP A 41 -0.40 1.90 -8.05
N SER A 42 -0.85 2.81 -7.19
CA SER A 42 -2.27 3.10 -6.95
C SER A 42 -2.95 3.78 -8.14
N ASP A 43 -2.24 4.68 -8.85
CA ASP A 43 -2.72 5.27 -10.11
C ASP A 43 -2.92 4.20 -11.18
N ARG A 44 -1.97 3.24 -11.28
CA ARG A 44 -2.08 2.09 -12.19
C ARG A 44 -3.31 1.24 -11.87
N VAL A 45 -3.56 0.96 -10.59
CA VAL A 45 -4.74 0.22 -10.13
C VAL A 45 -6.01 0.99 -10.46
N ALA A 46 -6.08 2.29 -10.16
CA ALA A 46 -7.22 3.14 -10.48
C ALA A 46 -7.50 3.15 -12.00
N ASN A 47 -6.46 3.21 -12.84
CA ASN A 47 -6.61 3.16 -14.29
C ASN A 47 -7.10 1.79 -14.78
N ILE A 48 -6.72 0.70 -14.13
CA ILE A 48 -7.24 -0.65 -14.42
C ILE A 48 -8.72 -0.75 -14.02
N LEU A 49 -9.07 -0.31 -12.82
CA LEU A 49 -10.44 -0.30 -12.33
C LEU A 49 -11.36 0.56 -13.21
N ARG A 50 -10.91 1.72 -13.71
CA ARG A 50 -11.69 2.55 -14.65
C ARG A 50 -11.99 1.87 -15.98
N ARG A 51 -11.23 0.85 -16.38
CA ARG A 51 -11.56 0.06 -17.60
C ARG A 51 -12.79 -0.82 -17.43
N VAL A 52 -13.09 -1.22 -16.19
CA VAL A 52 -14.27 -2.04 -15.85
C VAL A 52 -15.36 -1.23 -15.16
N ARG A 53 -15.01 -0.12 -14.55
CA ARG A 53 -15.91 0.85 -13.89
C ARG A 53 -15.52 2.27 -14.34
N PRO A 54 -16.02 2.76 -15.49
CA PRO A 54 -15.64 4.07 -16.01
C PRO A 54 -15.98 5.24 -15.08
N ASP A 55 -16.93 5.05 -14.18
CA ASP A 55 -17.36 6.02 -13.16
C ASP A 55 -16.54 5.96 -11.86
N LEU A 56 -15.48 5.15 -11.80
CA LEU A 56 -14.63 5.05 -10.62
C LEU A 56 -14.03 6.40 -10.25
N ARG A 57 -14.29 6.81 -9.01
CA ARG A 57 -13.61 7.92 -8.35
C ARG A 57 -12.38 7.41 -7.62
N TYR A 58 -11.31 8.17 -7.65
CA TYR A 58 -10.04 7.82 -7.00
C TYR A 58 -9.51 9.02 -6.22
N LEU A 59 -9.10 8.78 -4.98
CA LEU A 59 -8.48 9.77 -4.11
C LEU A 59 -7.26 9.16 -3.43
N ASN A 60 -6.10 9.77 -3.62
CA ASN A 60 -4.88 9.48 -2.88
C ASN A 60 -4.52 10.71 -2.04
N THR A 61 -4.49 10.55 -0.72
CA THR A 61 -4.12 11.62 0.23
C THR A 61 -2.75 11.40 0.85
N ALA A 62 -2.00 10.38 0.39
CA ALA A 62 -0.70 10.02 0.93
C ALA A 62 0.32 11.16 0.81
N GLU A 63 1.16 11.32 1.82
CA GLU A 63 2.17 12.36 1.92
C GLU A 63 3.55 11.77 2.27
N ASN A 64 4.59 12.28 1.63
CA ASN A 64 5.95 11.79 1.85
C ASN A 64 6.42 11.99 3.29
N GLY A 65 7.06 10.97 3.87
CA GLY A 65 7.73 11.05 5.15
C GLY A 65 6.82 11.05 6.39
N VAL A 66 5.50 10.90 6.22
CA VAL A 66 4.59 10.87 7.37
C VAL A 66 4.60 9.52 8.06
N THR A 67 4.42 9.54 9.38
CA THR A 67 4.19 8.35 10.21
C THR A 67 2.70 7.98 10.23
N THR A 68 2.37 6.78 10.70
CA THR A 68 0.99 6.33 10.86
C THR A 68 0.14 7.32 11.68
N ALA A 69 0.67 7.83 12.79
CA ALA A 69 -0.04 8.82 13.61
C ALA A 69 -0.33 10.12 12.83
N ARG A 70 0.60 10.59 11.98
CA ARG A 70 0.39 11.76 11.13
C ARG A 70 -0.56 11.48 9.98
N THR A 71 -0.54 10.28 9.41
CA THR A 71 -1.53 9.83 8.42
C THR A 71 -2.94 9.92 9.02
N VAL A 72 -3.15 9.42 10.22
CA VAL A 72 -4.44 9.51 10.93
C VAL A 72 -4.87 10.96 11.10
N ALA A 73 -3.98 11.82 11.57
CA ALA A 73 -4.31 13.21 11.90
C ALA A 73 -4.53 14.11 10.68
N GLY A 74 -3.87 13.83 9.54
CA GLY A 74 -3.86 14.74 8.39
C GLY A 74 -4.65 14.27 7.18
N GLN A 75 -4.96 12.97 7.07
CA GLN A 75 -5.50 12.42 5.83
C GLN A 75 -6.92 11.86 5.98
N PHE A 76 -7.32 11.44 7.18
CA PHE A 76 -8.56 10.71 7.37
C PHE A 76 -9.82 11.57 7.21
N ASP A 77 -9.82 12.85 7.60
CA ASP A 77 -11.00 13.70 7.42
C ASP A 77 -11.44 13.74 5.95
N ARG A 78 -10.51 14.01 5.05
CA ARG A 78 -10.76 13.99 3.60
C ARG A 78 -11.15 12.62 3.07
N MET A 79 -10.55 11.55 3.64
CA MET A 79 -10.85 10.19 3.23
C MET A 79 -12.26 9.75 3.69
N LEU A 80 -12.67 10.14 4.90
CA LEU A 80 -14.02 9.88 5.40
C LEU A 80 -15.09 10.63 4.58
N GLU A 81 -14.83 11.90 4.22
CA GLU A 81 -15.71 12.66 3.31
C GLU A 81 -15.79 12.02 1.91
N PHE A 82 -14.69 11.46 1.44
CA PHE A 82 -14.65 10.74 0.15
C PHE A 82 -15.50 9.47 0.21
N ALA A 83 -15.68 8.87 1.38
CA ALA A 83 -16.45 7.65 1.66
C ALA A 83 -16.05 6.49 0.72
N PRO A 84 -14.82 5.97 0.78
CA PRO A 84 -14.33 4.91 -0.10
C PRO A 84 -15.13 3.61 0.11
N ASP A 85 -15.18 2.77 -0.94
CA ASP A 85 -15.63 1.38 -0.87
C ASP A 85 -14.47 0.37 -1.07
N LEU A 86 -13.31 0.88 -1.46
CA LEU A 86 -12.02 0.20 -1.43
C LEU A 86 -10.99 1.17 -0.82
N LEU A 87 -10.32 0.80 0.27
CA LEU A 87 -9.39 1.68 0.97
C LEU A 87 -8.06 0.98 1.24
N HIS A 88 -6.96 1.59 0.80
CA HIS A 88 -5.62 1.12 1.11
C HIS A 88 -5.02 1.85 2.30
N LEU A 89 -4.45 1.08 3.23
CA LEU A 89 -3.78 1.54 4.45
C LEU A 89 -2.28 1.23 4.38
N PRO A 90 -1.40 2.15 4.82
CA PRO A 90 0.05 1.93 4.86
C PRO A 90 0.45 0.94 5.95
N SER A 91 1.63 0.35 5.80
CA SER A 91 2.27 -0.52 6.80
C SER A 91 3.24 0.21 7.76
N GLY A 92 3.36 1.52 7.66
CA GLY A 92 4.10 2.35 8.61
C GLY A 92 5.63 2.27 8.57
N PRO A 93 6.30 2.29 7.40
CA PRO A 93 7.76 2.22 7.32
C PRO A 93 8.45 3.40 8.01
N ASN A 94 7.86 4.60 8.00
CA ASN A 94 8.44 5.78 8.65
C ASN A 94 8.37 5.71 10.18
N ASP A 95 7.50 4.90 10.75
CA ASP A 95 7.41 4.71 12.18
C ASP A 95 8.63 3.96 12.73
N ILE A 96 9.19 3.02 11.95
CA ILE A 96 10.38 2.24 12.31
C ILE A 96 11.69 2.88 11.82
N LEU A 97 11.63 3.96 11.02
CA LEU A 97 12.79 4.71 10.52
C LEU A 97 13.25 5.74 11.55
N ARG A 98 13.50 5.30 12.78
CA ARG A 98 13.92 6.09 13.94
C ARG A 98 15.00 5.35 14.71
N ARG A 99 15.79 6.08 15.52
CA ARG A 99 16.84 5.47 16.33
C ARG A 99 16.28 4.44 17.32
N ASP A 100 15.15 4.75 17.94
CA ASP A 100 14.47 3.90 18.94
C ASP A 100 12.96 3.93 18.67
N PRO A 101 12.42 3.00 17.85
CA PRO A 101 11.01 2.95 17.55
C PRO A 101 10.22 2.33 18.72
N ASP A 102 9.20 3.05 19.19
CA ASP A 102 8.26 2.57 20.19
C ASP A 102 7.15 1.76 19.53
N PHE A 103 7.29 0.43 19.53
CA PHE A 103 6.33 -0.47 18.86
C PHE A 103 4.94 -0.46 19.49
N ASP A 104 4.81 -0.18 20.81
CA ASP A 104 3.50 -0.07 21.46
C ASP A 104 2.76 1.19 20.97
N MET A 105 3.46 2.29 20.80
CA MET A 105 2.88 3.52 20.26
C MET A 105 2.57 3.38 18.78
N ILE A 106 3.40 2.68 18.02
CA ILE A 106 3.13 2.36 16.60
C ILE A 106 1.86 1.52 16.49
N GLU A 107 1.72 0.48 17.29
CA GLU A 107 0.51 -0.35 17.29
C GLU A 107 -0.75 0.44 17.62
N LYS A 108 -0.70 1.30 18.64
CA LYS A 108 -1.83 2.18 18.99
C LYS A 108 -2.23 3.07 17.82
N ALA A 109 -1.25 3.65 17.11
CA ALA A 109 -1.52 4.48 15.94
C ALA A 109 -2.12 3.66 14.78
N MET A 110 -1.58 2.46 14.52
CA MET A 110 -2.12 1.56 13.50
C MET A 110 -3.54 1.11 13.84
N ARG A 111 -3.83 0.72 15.08
CA ARG A 111 -5.20 0.37 15.51
C ARG A 111 -6.15 1.53 15.28
N ARG A 112 -5.78 2.74 15.68
CA ARG A 112 -6.60 3.93 15.43
C ARG A 112 -6.87 4.14 13.95
N MET A 113 -5.89 3.91 13.09
CA MET A 113 -6.05 3.97 11.63
C MET A 113 -7.05 2.93 11.12
N TYR A 114 -6.93 1.68 11.57
CA TYR A 114 -7.84 0.60 11.19
C TYR A 114 -9.26 0.83 11.72
N ASP A 115 -9.43 1.34 12.96
CA ASP A 115 -10.75 1.69 13.52
C ASP A 115 -11.48 2.71 12.64
N LEU A 116 -10.79 3.78 12.25
CA LEU A 116 -11.36 4.81 11.38
C LEU A 116 -11.69 4.25 9.99
N ALA A 117 -10.81 3.43 9.44
CA ALA A 117 -10.99 2.82 8.13
C ALA A 117 -12.16 1.83 8.13
N ALA A 118 -12.27 0.97 9.14
CA ALA A 118 -13.38 0.02 9.29
C ALA A 118 -14.74 0.72 9.38
N GLY A 119 -14.77 1.90 10.02
CA GLY A 119 -15.96 2.74 10.08
C GLY A 119 -16.51 3.22 8.73
N THR A 120 -15.72 3.12 7.65
CA THR A 120 -16.19 3.47 6.28
C THR A 120 -17.01 2.36 5.62
N GLY A 121 -16.91 1.12 6.10
CA GLY A 121 -17.47 -0.06 5.45
C GLY A 121 -16.74 -0.49 4.16
N ALA A 122 -15.59 0.11 3.85
CA ALA A 122 -14.79 -0.23 2.68
C ALA A 122 -14.11 -1.61 2.83
N LEU A 123 -13.83 -2.29 1.71
CA LEU A 123 -12.84 -3.35 1.70
C LEU A 123 -11.47 -2.74 1.99
N LEU A 124 -10.86 -3.13 3.11
CA LEU A 124 -9.54 -2.66 3.51
C LEU A 124 -8.45 -3.50 2.87
N THR A 125 -7.37 -2.85 2.47
CA THR A 125 -6.18 -3.51 1.92
C THR A 125 -4.92 -2.94 2.54
N THR A 126 -3.87 -3.74 2.62
CA THR A 126 -2.54 -3.30 3.05
C THR A 126 -1.44 -4.12 2.39
N PHE A 127 -0.22 -3.55 2.29
CA PHE A 127 0.98 -4.30 1.94
C PHE A 127 1.80 -4.63 3.18
N THR A 128 2.52 -5.77 3.17
CA THR A 128 3.69 -5.92 4.01
C THR A 128 4.93 -5.34 3.31
N LEU A 129 5.93 -4.91 4.07
CA LEU A 129 7.20 -4.47 3.52
C LEU A 129 8.01 -5.68 3.02
N GLY A 130 8.63 -5.55 1.85
CA GLY A 130 9.51 -6.57 1.28
C GLY A 130 10.88 -6.61 1.97
N ARG A 131 11.62 -7.72 1.82
CA ARG A 131 12.99 -7.88 2.35
C ARG A 131 14.06 -7.11 1.56
N ALA A 132 13.70 -6.56 0.39
CA ALA A 132 14.63 -5.80 -0.45
C ALA A 132 15.00 -4.42 0.11
N TYR A 133 14.18 -3.89 1.02
CA TYR A 133 14.48 -2.61 1.67
C TYR A 133 15.70 -2.73 2.57
N VAL A 134 16.67 -1.85 2.38
CA VAL A 134 17.90 -1.81 3.19
C VAL A 134 18.18 -0.37 3.62
N VAL A 135 18.25 -0.16 4.92
CA VAL A 135 18.64 1.13 5.52
C VAL A 135 19.94 0.94 6.30
N PRO A 136 21.10 1.27 5.70
CA PRO A 136 22.41 0.97 6.32
C PRO A 136 22.62 1.63 7.69
N ALA A 137 21.92 2.72 7.97
CA ALA A 137 21.98 3.40 9.27
C ALA A 137 21.41 2.58 10.44
N PHE A 138 20.63 1.53 10.14
CA PHE A 138 19.99 0.67 11.12
C PHE A 138 20.38 -0.80 10.87
N PRO A 139 21.39 -1.34 11.58
CA PRO A 139 21.82 -2.74 11.40
C PRO A 139 20.71 -3.76 11.67
N ASP A 140 19.74 -3.41 12.52
CA ASP A 140 18.55 -4.21 12.88
C ASP A 140 17.36 -3.99 11.97
N TRP A 141 17.55 -3.36 10.80
CA TRP A 141 16.46 -2.98 9.90
C TRP A 141 15.56 -4.15 9.49
N SER A 142 16.16 -5.30 9.18
CA SER A 142 15.41 -6.51 8.81
C SER A 142 14.51 -7.01 9.95
N GLU A 143 14.96 -6.88 11.19
CA GLU A 143 14.17 -7.27 12.38
C GLU A 143 13.01 -6.30 12.60
N ARG A 144 13.25 -5.00 12.42
CA ARG A 144 12.20 -3.98 12.48
C ARG A 144 11.11 -4.21 11.44
N ILE A 145 11.51 -4.54 10.19
CA ILE A 145 10.54 -4.88 9.14
C ILE A 145 9.74 -6.13 9.53
N ARG A 146 10.37 -7.18 10.06
CA ARG A 146 9.65 -8.37 10.50
C ARG A 146 8.63 -8.04 11.59
N ALA A 147 9.00 -7.21 12.57
CA ALA A 147 8.13 -6.80 13.66
C ALA A 147 6.91 -6.00 13.12
N ILE A 148 7.13 -5.00 12.29
CA ILE A 148 6.02 -4.21 11.72
C ILE A 148 5.14 -5.06 10.78
N ASN A 149 5.71 -5.98 9.99
CA ASN A 149 4.96 -6.89 9.15
C ASN A 149 4.11 -7.87 9.96
N ALA A 150 4.62 -8.38 11.08
CA ALA A 150 3.85 -9.23 11.99
C ALA A 150 2.66 -8.46 12.58
N MET A 151 2.86 -7.22 12.99
CA MET A 151 1.81 -6.32 13.46
C MET A 151 0.77 -6.05 12.36
N THR A 152 1.23 -5.72 11.14
CA THR A 152 0.35 -5.48 9.98
C THR A 152 -0.53 -6.69 9.68
N ARG A 153 0.04 -7.92 9.66
CA ARG A 153 -0.74 -9.14 9.40
C ARG A 153 -1.77 -9.41 10.50
N ARG A 154 -1.39 -9.20 11.77
CA ARG A 154 -2.28 -9.40 12.91
C ARG A 154 -3.46 -8.41 12.87
N LEU A 155 -3.19 -7.12 12.70
CA LEU A 155 -4.23 -6.10 12.59
C LEU A 155 -5.10 -6.33 11.36
N ALA A 156 -4.50 -6.65 10.21
CA ALA A 156 -5.26 -6.96 9.01
C ALA A 156 -6.23 -8.14 9.23
N ALA A 157 -5.83 -9.18 9.97
CA ALA A 157 -6.71 -10.30 10.31
C ALA A 157 -7.84 -9.88 11.27
N GLU A 158 -7.56 -9.03 12.25
CA GLU A 158 -8.56 -8.51 13.20
C GLU A 158 -9.64 -7.66 12.51
N TYR A 159 -9.27 -6.91 11.47
CA TYR A 159 -10.15 -6.00 10.72
C TYR A 159 -10.58 -6.54 9.34
N GLU A 160 -10.37 -7.83 9.08
CA GLU A 160 -10.71 -8.50 7.81
C GLU A 160 -10.13 -7.81 6.57
N ALA A 161 -8.96 -7.17 6.72
CA ALA A 161 -8.30 -6.49 5.63
C ALA A 161 -7.50 -7.47 4.74
N VAL A 162 -7.52 -7.22 3.45
CA VAL A 162 -6.77 -8.00 2.46
C VAL A 162 -5.29 -7.64 2.53
N VAL A 163 -4.44 -8.60 2.88
CA VAL A 163 -2.98 -8.42 2.89
C VAL A 163 -2.39 -8.82 1.54
N ILE A 164 -1.63 -7.92 0.94
CA ILE A 164 -0.72 -8.20 -0.16
C ILE A 164 0.66 -8.44 0.46
N ASP A 165 1.01 -9.71 0.68
CA ASP A 165 2.23 -10.05 1.40
C ASP A 165 3.45 -10.02 0.46
N MET A 166 4.34 -9.07 0.71
CA MET A 166 5.51 -8.81 -0.11
C MET A 166 6.83 -9.28 0.53
N TRP A 167 6.79 -9.80 1.77
CA TRP A 167 8.02 -10.15 2.49
C TRP A 167 8.91 -11.15 1.73
N ASP A 168 8.36 -12.30 1.37
CA ASP A 168 9.09 -13.35 0.65
C ASP A 168 8.78 -13.37 -0.86
N HIS A 169 8.13 -12.32 -1.37
CA HIS A 169 7.77 -12.28 -2.77
C HIS A 169 9.02 -12.27 -3.68
N PRO A 170 9.04 -13.04 -4.77
CA PRO A 170 10.19 -13.12 -5.69
C PRO A 170 10.63 -11.79 -6.29
N PHE A 171 9.77 -10.77 -6.26
CA PHE A 171 10.10 -9.43 -6.76
C PHE A 171 11.28 -8.80 -6.01
N ASN A 172 11.52 -9.19 -4.73
CA ASN A 172 12.62 -8.68 -3.93
C ASN A 172 14.02 -8.91 -4.55
N ASP A 173 14.13 -9.86 -5.46
CA ASP A 173 15.38 -10.20 -6.14
C ASP A 173 15.57 -9.45 -7.47
N ARG A 174 14.64 -8.55 -7.84
CA ARG A 174 14.74 -7.75 -9.07
C ARG A 174 15.70 -6.58 -8.88
N ALA A 175 16.68 -6.46 -9.77
CA ALA A 175 17.69 -5.39 -9.73
C ALA A 175 17.12 -3.98 -9.89
N ASN A 176 15.98 -3.83 -10.58
CA ASN A 176 15.33 -2.53 -10.87
C ASN A 176 14.05 -2.32 -10.06
N LEU A 177 13.90 -2.99 -8.91
CA LEU A 177 12.73 -2.87 -8.04
C LEU A 177 12.66 -1.51 -7.37
N LEU A 178 13.79 -1.11 -6.79
CA LEU A 178 13.89 0.10 -5.98
C LEU A 178 14.60 1.22 -6.75
N SER A 179 14.29 2.44 -6.38
CA SER A 179 15.00 3.66 -6.74
C SER A 179 16.44 3.66 -6.21
N ALA A 180 17.24 4.65 -6.62
CA ALA A 180 18.63 4.79 -6.19
C ALA A 180 18.80 4.90 -4.67
N ASP A 181 17.81 5.45 -3.98
CA ASP A 181 17.77 5.57 -2.51
C ASP A 181 17.51 4.26 -1.77
N ARG A 182 17.13 3.18 -2.48
CA ARG A 182 16.83 1.83 -1.97
C ARG A 182 15.67 1.78 -0.95
N ILE A 183 14.85 2.82 -0.90
CA ILE A 183 13.68 2.95 -0.04
C ILE A 183 12.40 3.00 -0.86
N HIS A 184 12.38 3.76 -1.96
CA HIS A 184 11.21 3.91 -2.79
C HIS A 184 11.21 2.93 -3.96
N PHE A 185 10.03 2.53 -4.42
CA PHE A 185 9.92 1.74 -5.64
C PHE A 185 10.28 2.58 -6.87
N SER A 186 11.10 2.05 -7.76
CA SER A 186 11.19 2.59 -9.11
C SER A 186 9.84 2.44 -9.85
N THR A 187 9.65 3.09 -11.00
CA THR A 187 8.42 2.90 -11.79
C THR A 187 8.21 1.45 -12.26
N SER A 188 9.30 0.65 -12.38
CA SER A 188 9.24 -0.81 -12.57
C SER A 188 8.67 -1.50 -11.32
N GLY A 189 9.13 -1.14 -10.13
CA GLY A 189 8.62 -1.63 -8.86
C GLY A 189 7.15 -1.27 -8.65
N GLN A 190 6.77 -0.03 -8.95
CA GLN A 190 5.37 0.44 -8.91
C GLN A 190 4.45 -0.44 -9.79
N ALA A 191 4.93 -0.85 -10.97
CA ALA A 191 4.16 -1.72 -11.85
C ALA A 191 3.99 -3.15 -11.28
N VAL A 192 4.99 -3.65 -10.53
CA VAL A 192 4.87 -4.93 -9.82
C VAL A 192 3.86 -4.82 -8.69
N MET A 193 3.96 -3.78 -7.85
CA MET A 193 3.02 -3.55 -6.75
C MET A 193 1.57 -3.48 -7.24
N ALA A 194 1.31 -2.75 -8.32
CA ALA A 194 0.00 -2.69 -8.95
C ALA A 194 -0.48 -4.08 -9.44
N THR A 195 0.42 -4.89 -9.99
CA THR A 195 0.10 -6.24 -10.46
C THR A 195 -0.32 -7.15 -9.29
N GLU A 196 0.42 -7.13 -8.19
CA GLU A 196 0.11 -7.96 -7.03
C GLU A 196 -1.17 -7.50 -6.31
N PHE A 197 -1.41 -6.18 -6.27
CA PHE A 197 -2.65 -5.62 -5.77
C PHE A 197 -3.86 -6.14 -6.58
N VAL A 198 -3.79 -6.07 -7.91
CA VAL A 198 -4.86 -6.57 -8.80
C VAL A 198 -5.07 -8.08 -8.62
N ARG A 199 -4.00 -8.88 -8.56
CA ARG A 199 -4.09 -10.33 -8.33
C ARG A 199 -4.80 -10.65 -7.02
N ARG A 200 -4.45 -9.92 -5.96
CA ARG A 200 -5.03 -10.16 -4.64
C ARG A 200 -6.51 -9.75 -4.59
N LEU A 201 -6.88 -8.64 -5.22
CA LEU A 201 -8.29 -8.25 -5.36
C LEU A 201 -9.08 -9.27 -6.19
N SER A 202 -8.52 -9.77 -7.29
CA SER A 202 -9.17 -10.82 -8.11
C SER A 202 -9.44 -12.08 -7.30
N HIS A 203 -8.49 -12.50 -6.45
CA HIS A 203 -8.70 -13.64 -5.55
C HIS A 203 -9.87 -13.37 -4.58
N GLN A 204 -9.96 -12.15 -4.05
CA GLN A 204 -11.04 -11.75 -3.13
C GLN A 204 -12.42 -11.77 -3.79
N LEU A 205 -12.50 -11.55 -5.11
CA LEU A 205 -13.77 -11.61 -5.87
C LEU A 205 -14.19 -13.05 -6.17
N SER A 206 -13.29 -14.03 -6.02
CA SER A 206 -13.54 -15.43 -6.36
C SER A 206 -13.88 -16.29 -5.12
N THR A 207 -13.81 -15.69 -3.92
CA THR A 207 -14.16 -16.32 -2.64
C THR A 207 -15.51 -15.85 -2.14
#